data_d848640e4f8965248c24a0e4a6131aaa
#
_entry.id   d848640e4f8965248c24a0e4a6131aaa
#
_cell.length_a   1.000
_cell.length_b   1.000
_cell.length_c   1.000
_cell.angle_alpha   90.00
_cell.angle_beta   90.00
_cell.angle_gamma   90.00
#
_symmetry.space_group_name_H-M   'P 1'
#
loop_
_entity.id
_entity.type
_entity.pdbx_description
1 polymer ?
#
loop_
_entity_poly.entity_id
_entity_poly.type
_entity_poly.pdbx_seq_one_letter_code
_entity_poly.pdbx_strand_id
1 'polypeptide(L)'
;MAKNQLEITNQQVDRTQKLVDAGTLAKGDLLTIEAQQASEELSLVDAENNLSLAFLNLSQLMELQTPEGFQIDKPELGIIDQPEMYTPDKLYTTAVETRPEIKSAEMNVQSSEMDLKIARGNYYPRLSLSGSLGSGYSGANQIGEDPYDYLPQIGVTENNLAVFPVAPLTGFGSYNPKPFSDQLKDNLNETMNLSLSIPIFNGWVSRSNVAQAKIGIENANLDLELQKNNLYKILQQAYNDALSAFNRHKAAQKKVNATGESFKYAEQKFNVGLINSVEYNDAKKEYNNALSELIQAKFDYVFRITVIDFYLGKPITLNR
;
A
#
# COMPACT_ATOMS: atom_id res chain seq x y z
N MET A 1 30.04 3.84 18.36
CA MET A 1 30.09 3.57 19.80
C MET A 1 30.80 2.25 20.09
N ALA A 2 30.27 1.09 19.70
CA ALA A 2 30.91 -0.21 19.99
C ALA A 2 32.39 -0.26 19.58
N LYS A 3 32.74 0.23 18.38
CA LYS A 3 34.13 0.34 17.89
C LYS A 3 35.04 1.15 18.82
N ASN A 4 34.60 2.34 19.24
CA ASN A 4 35.38 3.20 20.14
C ASN A 4 35.53 2.57 21.53
N GLN A 5 34.50 1.82 21.97
CA GLN A 5 34.50 1.11 23.24
C GLN A 5 35.58 0.02 23.24
N LEU A 6 35.59 -0.82 22.20
CA LEU A 6 36.57 -1.88 22.02
C LEU A 6 38.02 -1.30 21.93
N GLU A 7 38.20 -0.20 21.22
CA GLU A 7 39.51 0.46 21.09
C GLU A 7 40.05 0.93 22.45
N ILE A 8 39.20 1.53 23.28
CA ILE A 8 39.60 1.95 24.65
C ILE A 8 39.92 0.72 25.51
N THR A 9 39.14 -0.37 25.39
CA THR A 9 39.40 -1.57 26.18
C THR A 9 40.70 -2.27 25.72
N ASN A 10 41.01 -2.27 24.42
CA ASN A 10 42.28 -2.73 23.91
C ASN A 10 43.47 -1.98 24.53
N GLN A 11 43.38 -0.65 24.60
CA GLN A 11 44.40 0.17 25.28
C GLN A 11 44.53 -0.17 26.79
N GLN A 12 43.41 -0.52 27.44
CA GLN A 12 43.43 -0.94 28.86
C GLN A 12 44.07 -2.31 29.06
N VAL A 13 43.78 -3.29 28.16
CA VAL A 13 44.44 -4.59 28.17
C VAL A 13 45.95 -4.42 28.08
N ASP A 14 46.43 -3.63 27.09
CA ASP A 14 47.87 -3.36 26.93
C ASP A 14 48.50 -2.69 28.17
N ARG A 15 47.80 -1.76 28.76
CA ARG A 15 48.26 -1.09 29.98
C ARG A 15 48.32 -2.06 31.17
N THR A 16 47.25 -2.84 31.38
CA THR A 16 47.16 -3.79 32.50
C THR A 16 48.17 -4.91 32.35
N GLN A 17 48.41 -5.40 31.13
CA GLN A 17 49.48 -6.41 30.84
C GLN A 17 50.84 -5.87 31.33
N LYS A 18 51.21 -4.65 30.97
CA LYS A 18 52.48 -4.03 31.41
C LYS A 18 52.59 -3.89 32.94
N LEU A 19 51.48 -3.62 33.60
CA LEU A 19 51.45 -3.50 35.09
C LEU A 19 51.55 -4.88 35.78
N VAL A 20 50.94 -5.89 35.20
CA VAL A 20 51.07 -7.29 35.65
C VAL A 20 52.52 -7.79 35.45
N ASP A 21 53.11 -7.50 34.27
CA ASP A 21 54.50 -7.87 33.97
C ASP A 21 55.50 -7.14 34.91
N ALA A 22 55.18 -5.95 35.32
CA ALA A 22 55.94 -5.20 36.34
C ALA A 22 55.66 -5.64 37.80
N GLY A 23 54.75 -6.62 37.99
CA GLY A 23 54.43 -7.15 39.33
C GLY A 23 53.56 -6.23 40.20
N THR A 24 52.96 -5.15 39.63
CA THR A 24 52.17 -4.16 40.35
C THR A 24 50.66 -4.47 40.36
N LEU A 25 50.19 -5.36 39.47
CA LEU A 25 48.80 -5.84 39.43
C LEU A 25 48.76 -7.36 39.44
N ALA A 26 47.64 -7.93 39.89
CA ALA A 26 47.39 -9.35 39.89
C ALA A 26 47.01 -9.85 38.50
N LYS A 27 47.37 -11.08 38.13
CA LYS A 27 46.98 -11.73 36.86
C LYS A 27 45.44 -11.80 36.71
N GLY A 28 44.70 -11.88 37.84
CA GLY A 28 43.22 -11.86 37.84
C GLY A 28 42.63 -10.60 37.27
N ASP A 29 43.28 -9.43 37.49
CA ASP A 29 42.81 -8.13 36.93
C ASP A 29 42.94 -8.12 35.40
N LEU A 30 44.04 -8.68 34.88
CA LEU A 30 44.22 -8.83 33.42
C LEU A 30 43.13 -9.71 32.81
N LEU A 31 42.89 -10.92 33.37
CA LEU A 31 41.83 -11.83 32.88
C LEU A 31 40.46 -11.20 32.93
N THR A 32 40.17 -10.31 33.89
CA THR A 32 38.91 -9.60 33.96
C THR A 32 38.75 -8.60 32.80
N ILE A 33 39.81 -7.89 32.42
CA ILE A 33 39.77 -6.94 31.30
C ILE A 33 39.77 -7.65 29.96
N GLU A 34 40.45 -8.79 29.80
CA GLU A 34 40.39 -9.64 28.62
C GLU A 34 38.98 -10.22 28.42
N ALA A 35 38.31 -10.64 29.50
CA ALA A 35 36.92 -11.09 29.43
C ALA A 35 35.96 -9.94 28.99
N GLN A 36 36.23 -8.72 29.48
CA GLN A 36 35.49 -7.52 29.04
C GLN A 36 35.73 -7.21 27.56
N GLN A 37 36.99 -7.29 27.09
CA GLN A 37 37.36 -7.15 25.67
C GLN A 37 36.56 -8.10 24.80
N ALA A 38 36.54 -9.40 25.13
CA ALA A 38 35.79 -10.41 24.39
C ALA A 38 34.27 -10.11 24.34
N SER A 39 33.70 -9.58 25.45
CA SER A 39 32.30 -9.15 25.51
C SER A 39 32.03 -7.93 24.60
N GLU A 40 32.98 -7.02 24.49
CA GLU A 40 32.85 -5.84 23.62
C GLU A 40 33.07 -6.19 22.13
N GLU A 41 33.91 -7.15 21.82
CA GLU A 41 34.01 -7.72 20.47
C GLU A 41 32.70 -8.35 20.01
N LEU A 42 32.06 -9.15 20.88
CA LEU A 42 30.71 -9.67 20.62
C LEU A 42 29.69 -8.56 20.36
N SER A 43 29.69 -7.53 21.20
CA SER A 43 28.79 -6.37 21.05
C SER A 43 29.04 -5.60 19.76
N LEU A 44 30.28 -5.55 19.27
CA LEU A 44 30.61 -4.96 17.98
C LEU A 44 30.02 -5.79 16.81
N VAL A 45 30.22 -7.11 16.85
CA VAL A 45 29.65 -8.01 15.83
C VAL A 45 28.13 -7.90 15.76
N ASP A 46 27.45 -7.89 16.92
CA ASP A 46 25.99 -7.72 16.99
C ASP A 46 25.56 -6.37 16.43
N ALA A 47 26.29 -5.29 16.72
CA ALA A 47 25.97 -3.96 16.21
C ALA A 47 26.16 -3.88 14.67
N GLU A 48 27.22 -4.49 14.14
CA GLU A 48 27.48 -4.56 12.68
C GLU A 48 26.41 -5.40 11.97
N ASN A 49 26.02 -6.53 12.56
CA ASN A 49 24.94 -7.36 12.03
C ASN A 49 23.59 -6.62 12.03
N ASN A 50 23.25 -5.95 13.13
CA ASN A 50 22.01 -5.16 13.23
C ASN A 50 21.99 -4.01 12.20
N LEU A 51 23.14 -3.37 11.97
CA LEU A 51 23.28 -2.34 10.94
C LEU A 51 23.02 -2.93 9.56
N SER A 52 23.62 -4.06 9.24
CA SER A 52 23.44 -4.75 7.96
C SER A 52 21.99 -5.16 7.72
N LEU A 53 21.32 -5.68 8.75
CA LEU A 53 19.89 -6.01 8.69
C LEU A 53 19.02 -4.77 8.50
N ALA A 54 19.36 -3.64 9.14
CA ALA A 54 18.64 -2.39 8.96
C ALA A 54 18.78 -1.85 7.52
N PHE A 55 19.98 -1.94 6.92
CA PHE A 55 20.20 -1.60 5.51
C PHE A 55 19.42 -2.52 4.58
N LEU A 56 19.41 -3.83 4.85
CA LEU A 56 18.65 -4.80 4.06
C LEU A 56 17.16 -4.50 4.11
N ASN A 57 16.60 -4.29 5.30
CA ASN A 57 15.19 -3.93 5.48
C ASN A 57 14.83 -2.65 4.73
N LEU A 58 15.68 -1.62 4.81
CA LEU A 58 15.43 -0.35 4.11
C LEU A 58 15.49 -0.53 2.59
N SER A 59 16.47 -1.29 2.08
CA SER A 59 16.58 -1.57 0.64
C SER A 59 15.38 -2.35 0.12
N GLN A 60 14.85 -3.29 0.91
CA GLN A 60 13.63 -4.03 0.58
C GLN A 60 12.39 -3.12 0.57
N LEU A 61 12.25 -2.21 1.54
CA LEU A 61 11.16 -1.22 1.57
C LEU A 61 11.21 -0.26 0.38
N MET A 62 12.40 0.00 -0.17
CA MET A 62 12.61 0.83 -1.36
C MET A 62 12.57 0.02 -2.66
N GLU A 63 12.31 -1.29 -2.60
CA GLU A 63 12.28 -2.21 -3.77
C GLU A 63 13.58 -2.16 -4.60
N LEU A 64 14.73 -1.92 -3.95
CA LEU A 64 16.01 -1.92 -4.64
C LEU A 64 16.42 -3.35 -5.02
N GLN A 65 16.70 -3.58 -6.31
CA GLN A 65 17.08 -4.92 -6.82
C GLN A 65 18.46 -5.37 -6.33
N THR A 66 19.36 -4.43 -6.04
CA THR A 66 20.69 -4.70 -5.51
C THR A 66 21.02 -3.73 -4.37
N PRO A 67 21.18 -4.22 -3.13
CA PRO A 67 21.58 -3.38 -2.00
C PRO A 67 23.05 -2.99 -2.01
N GLU A 68 23.86 -3.56 -2.93
CA GLU A 68 25.29 -3.28 -3.04
C GLU A 68 25.54 -1.82 -3.44
N GLY A 69 26.26 -1.08 -2.60
CA GLY A 69 26.57 0.34 -2.81
C GLY A 69 25.52 1.32 -2.30
N PHE A 70 24.42 0.84 -1.71
CA PHE A 70 23.44 1.69 -1.07
C PHE A 70 24.03 2.39 0.16
N GLN A 71 24.07 3.71 0.15
CA GLN A 71 24.52 4.53 1.26
C GLN A 71 23.41 5.47 1.70
N ILE A 72 23.29 5.63 3.02
CA ILE A 72 22.34 6.57 3.61
C ILE A 72 23.12 7.84 3.94
N ASP A 73 22.60 8.96 3.46
CA ASP A 73 23.09 10.27 3.91
C ASP A 73 22.69 10.47 5.38
N LYS A 74 23.68 10.78 6.23
CA LYS A 74 23.45 10.95 7.66
C LYS A 74 22.98 12.37 7.91
N PRO A 75 21.70 12.60 8.25
CA PRO A 75 21.23 13.95 8.50
C PRO A 75 21.93 14.54 9.73
N GLU A 76 22.41 15.75 9.63
CA GLU A 76 22.79 16.55 10.79
C GLU A 76 21.49 17.02 11.47
N LEU A 77 21.10 16.29 12.51
CA LEU A 77 19.96 16.71 13.33
C LEU A 77 20.36 17.93 14.17
N GLY A 78 19.73 19.06 13.90
CA GLY A 78 19.92 20.31 14.64
C GLY A 78 19.62 20.19 16.15
N ILE A 79 19.71 21.32 16.84
CA ILE A 79 19.33 21.42 18.27
C ILE A 79 17.83 21.15 18.37
N ILE A 80 17.46 20.21 19.23
CA ILE A 80 16.07 19.87 19.46
C ILE A 80 15.50 20.92 20.42
N ASP A 81 14.89 21.96 19.85
CA ASP A 81 14.09 22.92 20.61
C ASP A 81 12.74 22.31 21.00
N GLN A 82 12.10 22.93 21.96
CA GLN A 82 10.76 22.52 22.40
C GLN A 82 9.82 22.57 21.17
N PRO A 83 9.13 21.46 20.83
CA PRO A 83 8.28 21.46 19.65
C PRO A 83 7.20 22.53 19.76
N GLU A 84 6.87 23.18 18.64
CA GLU A 84 5.59 23.87 18.53
C GLU A 84 4.48 22.82 18.72
N MET A 85 3.98 22.74 19.94
CA MET A 85 2.93 21.78 20.26
C MET A 85 1.62 22.29 19.71
N TYR A 86 1.29 21.85 18.50
CA TYR A 86 -0.06 21.95 17.99
C TYR A 86 -0.99 21.15 18.91
N THR A 87 -2.09 21.76 19.35
CA THR A 87 -3.10 20.98 20.07
C THR A 87 -3.67 19.90 19.17
N PRO A 88 -4.07 18.71 19.70
CA PRO A 88 -4.67 17.65 18.88
C PRO A 88 -5.82 18.13 18.01
N ASP A 89 -6.62 19.10 18.47
CA ASP A 89 -7.73 19.67 17.73
C ASP A 89 -7.27 20.46 16.49
N LYS A 90 -6.17 21.24 16.60
CA LYS A 90 -5.57 21.93 15.46
C LYS A 90 -4.98 20.96 14.44
N LEU A 91 -4.35 19.89 14.91
CA LEU A 91 -3.85 18.83 14.05
C LEU A 91 -4.99 18.18 13.26
N TYR A 92 -6.08 17.89 13.95
CA TYR A 92 -7.25 17.25 13.35
C TYR A 92 -7.93 18.13 12.29
N THR A 93 -8.17 19.40 12.58
CA THR A 93 -8.81 20.30 11.59
C THR A 93 -8.03 20.39 10.29
N THR A 94 -6.70 20.53 10.38
CA THR A 94 -5.83 20.57 9.19
C THR A 94 -5.77 19.21 8.47
N ALA A 95 -5.66 18.12 9.23
CA ALA A 95 -5.55 16.79 8.66
C ALA A 95 -6.84 16.36 7.94
N VAL A 96 -8.02 16.63 8.47
CA VAL A 96 -9.31 16.29 7.82
C VAL A 96 -9.42 16.91 6.42
N GLU A 97 -8.92 18.13 6.23
CA GLU A 97 -8.98 18.82 4.93
C GLU A 97 -7.95 18.31 3.93
N THR A 98 -6.80 17.81 4.43
CA THR A 98 -5.65 17.46 3.56
C THR A 98 -5.54 15.97 3.27
N ARG A 99 -6.11 15.09 4.13
CA ARG A 99 -5.89 13.65 4.05
C ARG A 99 -6.71 12.98 2.94
N PRO A 100 -6.05 12.25 2.02
CA PRO A 100 -6.72 11.56 0.91
C PRO A 100 -7.75 10.52 1.37
N GLU A 101 -7.50 9.86 2.51
CA GLU A 101 -8.39 8.83 3.07
C GLU A 101 -9.78 9.41 3.41
N ILE A 102 -9.83 10.62 3.97
CA ILE A 102 -11.08 11.31 4.30
C ILE A 102 -11.78 11.72 3.02
N LYS A 103 -11.04 12.29 2.07
CA LYS A 103 -11.59 12.67 0.77
C LYS A 103 -12.15 11.46 0.01
N SER A 104 -11.47 10.32 0.07
CA SER A 104 -11.96 9.06 -0.51
C SER A 104 -13.28 8.62 0.13
N ALA A 105 -13.39 8.68 1.46
CA ALA A 105 -14.62 8.34 2.16
C ALA A 105 -15.78 9.31 1.80
N GLU A 106 -15.51 10.61 1.66
CA GLU A 106 -16.49 11.61 1.20
C GLU A 106 -16.96 11.32 -0.23
N MET A 107 -16.05 10.91 -1.13
CA MET A 107 -16.44 10.51 -2.50
C MET A 107 -17.28 9.23 -2.50
N ASN A 108 -17.05 8.30 -1.57
CA ASN A 108 -17.90 7.11 -1.43
C ASN A 108 -19.31 7.45 -0.98
N VAL A 109 -19.48 8.45 -0.10
CA VAL A 109 -20.82 8.98 0.24
C VAL A 109 -21.50 9.54 -1.01
N GLN A 110 -20.80 10.38 -1.79
CA GLN A 110 -21.34 10.94 -3.04
C GLN A 110 -21.70 9.84 -4.05
N SER A 111 -20.89 8.79 -4.17
CA SER A 111 -21.18 7.63 -5.00
C SER A 111 -22.49 6.95 -4.58
N SER A 112 -22.67 6.71 -3.28
CA SER A 112 -23.91 6.12 -2.73
C SER A 112 -25.14 6.99 -2.96
N GLU A 113 -24.97 8.32 -2.95
CA GLU A 113 -26.06 9.26 -3.32
C GLU A 113 -26.45 9.13 -4.81
N MET A 114 -25.45 8.89 -5.69
CA MET A 114 -25.74 8.63 -7.10
C MET A 114 -26.43 7.28 -7.30
N ASP A 115 -26.05 6.23 -6.54
CA ASP A 115 -26.72 4.94 -6.54
C ASP A 115 -28.20 5.07 -6.16
N LEU A 116 -28.55 5.97 -5.24
CA LEU A 116 -29.94 6.29 -4.93
C LEU A 116 -30.66 6.92 -6.13
N LYS A 117 -29.98 7.80 -6.88
CA LYS A 117 -30.57 8.39 -8.10
C LYS A 117 -30.77 7.33 -9.18
N ILE A 118 -29.82 6.42 -9.33
CA ILE A 118 -29.93 5.28 -10.25
C ILE A 118 -31.10 4.36 -9.84
N ALA A 119 -31.21 4.03 -8.55
CA ALA A 119 -32.31 3.21 -8.05
C ALA A 119 -33.69 3.87 -8.30
N ARG A 120 -33.80 5.19 -8.16
CA ARG A 120 -35.00 5.94 -8.51
C ARG A 120 -35.27 5.94 -10.00
N GLY A 121 -34.26 5.82 -10.85
CA GLY A 121 -34.39 5.66 -12.30
C GLY A 121 -35.28 4.50 -12.72
N ASN A 122 -35.37 3.45 -11.88
CA ASN A 122 -36.23 2.28 -12.15
C ASN A 122 -37.74 2.59 -12.08
N TYR A 123 -38.13 3.77 -11.61
CA TYR A 123 -39.53 4.22 -11.67
C TYR A 123 -39.89 4.89 -13.00
N TYR A 124 -38.92 5.27 -13.82
CA TYR A 124 -39.13 5.99 -15.05
C TYR A 124 -39.23 5.05 -16.26
N PRO A 125 -39.92 5.49 -17.34
CA PRO A 125 -39.90 4.75 -18.60
C PRO A 125 -38.50 4.57 -19.17
N ARG A 126 -38.25 3.38 -19.75
CA ARG A 126 -36.99 3.07 -20.41
C ARG A 126 -37.18 2.98 -21.90
N LEU A 127 -36.46 3.79 -22.65
CA LEU A 127 -36.41 3.76 -24.10
C LEU A 127 -35.11 3.06 -24.53
N SER A 128 -35.25 2.03 -25.39
CA SER A 128 -34.10 1.30 -25.94
C SER A 128 -34.17 1.32 -27.46
N LEU A 129 -33.05 1.62 -28.09
CA LEU A 129 -32.86 1.49 -29.53
C LEU A 129 -31.84 0.36 -29.76
N SER A 130 -32.22 -0.66 -30.57
CA SER A 130 -31.32 -1.71 -30.95
C SER A 130 -31.29 -1.85 -32.46
N GLY A 131 -30.10 -2.03 -33.02
CA GLY A 131 -29.89 -2.33 -34.43
C GLY A 131 -29.18 -3.66 -34.60
N SER A 132 -29.61 -4.48 -35.55
CA SER A 132 -28.90 -5.67 -35.93
C SER A 132 -28.73 -5.76 -37.44
N LEU A 133 -27.53 -6.14 -37.85
CA LEU A 133 -27.17 -6.46 -39.23
C LEU A 133 -26.77 -7.91 -39.28
N GLY A 134 -27.43 -8.69 -40.09
CA GLY A 134 -27.16 -10.13 -40.21
C GLY A 134 -27.28 -10.58 -41.67
N SER A 135 -26.55 -11.57 -42.01
CA SER A 135 -26.71 -12.31 -43.28
C SER A 135 -26.46 -13.78 -43.02
N GLY A 136 -27.04 -14.64 -43.90
CA GLY A 136 -26.95 -16.08 -43.75
C GLY A 136 -26.50 -16.76 -45.02
N TYR A 137 -25.75 -17.85 -44.85
CA TYR A 137 -25.40 -18.77 -45.94
C TYR A 137 -26.00 -20.15 -45.67
N SER A 138 -26.55 -20.76 -46.74
CA SER A 138 -27.01 -22.14 -46.71
C SER A 138 -26.52 -22.90 -47.96
N GLY A 139 -25.85 -24.01 -47.75
CA GLY A 139 -25.42 -24.90 -48.85
C GLY A 139 -26.60 -25.57 -49.59
N ALA A 140 -27.81 -25.51 -49.03
CA ALA A 140 -29.03 -26.02 -49.66
C ALA A 140 -29.68 -25.00 -50.63
N ASN A 141 -29.19 -23.73 -50.60
CA ASN A 141 -29.68 -22.71 -51.53
C ASN A 141 -29.00 -22.89 -52.89
N GLN A 142 -29.76 -23.32 -53.88
CA GLN A 142 -29.25 -23.66 -55.19
C GLN A 142 -29.84 -22.75 -56.27
N ILE A 143 -29.07 -22.52 -57.34
CA ILE A 143 -29.49 -21.82 -58.53
C ILE A 143 -29.62 -22.86 -59.62
N GLY A 144 -30.76 -22.85 -60.33
CA GLY A 144 -30.93 -23.68 -61.53
C GLY A 144 -30.14 -23.13 -62.73
N GLU A 145 -29.39 -23.99 -63.36
CA GLU A 145 -28.65 -23.70 -64.61
C GLU A 145 -29.25 -24.43 -65.78
N ASP A 146 -29.00 -23.96 -67.01
CA ASP A 146 -29.51 -24.54 -68.24
C ASP A 146 -31.06 -24.65 -68.24
N PRO A 147 -31.74 -23.49 -68.22
CA PRO A 147 -33.19 -23.48 -68.26
C PRO A 147 -33.74 -24.11 -69.59
N TYR A 148 -34.69 -24.95 -69.47
CA TYR A 148 -35.41 -25.51 -70.61
C TYR A 148 -36.91 -25.46 -70.35
N ASP A 149 -37.66 -25.21 -71.44
CA ASP A 149 -39.11 -25.22 -71.40
C ASP A 149 -39.66 -26.59 -71.65
N TYR A 150 -40.56 -27.06 -70.86
CA TYR A 150 -41.22 -28.31 -71.00
C TYR A 150 -42.72 -28.21 -70.68
N LEU A 151 -43.51 -29.06 -71.32
CA LEU A 151 -44.92 -29.14 -71.01
C LEU A 151 -45.22 -30.48 -70.31
N PRO A 152 -45.19 -30.44 -68.95
CA PRO A 152 -45.50 -31.68 -68.23
C PRO A 152 -46.96 -32.06 -68.42
N GLN A 153 -47.22 -33.31 -68.48
CA GLN A 153 -48.59 -33.80 -68.41
C GLN A 153 -49.11 -33.53 -66.97
N ILE A 154 -50.13 -32.66 -66.85
CA ILE A 154 -50.69 -32.25 -65.57
C ILE A 154 -51.96 -33.04 -65.20
N GLY A 155 -52.43 -33.85 -66.06
CA GLY A 155 -53.61 -34.71 -65.85
C GLY A 155 -54.02 -35.47 -67.07
N VAL A 156 -55.16 -36.14 -66.98
CA VAL A 156 -55.82 -36.80 -68.09
C VAL A 156 -57.32 -36.41 -68.11
N THR A 157 -57.88 -36.27 -69.29
CA THR A 157 -59.30 -36.04 -69.40
C THR A 157 -60.06 -37.34 -69.16
N GLU A 158 -61.40 -37.28 -69.04
CA GLU A 158 -62.30 -38.40 -68.85
C GLU A 158 -62.14 -39.47 -69.96
N ASN A 159 -61.67 -39.10 -71.15
CA ASN A 159 -61.36 -39.98 -72.29
C ASN A 159 -59.87 -40.40 -72.32
N ASN A 160 -59.16 -40.32 -71.26
CA ASN A 160 -57.74 -40.68 -71.07
C ASN A 160 -56.77 -39.92 -72.00
N LEU A 161 -57.09 -38.68 -72.39
CA LEU A 161 -56.21 -37.79 -73.12
C LEU A 161 -55.36 -37.00 -72.18
N ALA A 162 -54.04 -36.89 -72.46
CA ALA A 162 -53.10 -36.09 -71.62
C ALA A 162 -53.45 -34.62 -71.68
N VAL A 163 -53.47 -33.99 -70.51
CA VAL A 163 -53.65 -32.54 -70.32
C VAL A 163 -52.31 -31.90 -70.01
N PHE A 164 -52.00 -30.86 -70.77
CA PHE A 164 -50.78 -30.06 -70.58
C PHE A 164 -51.14 -28.62 -70.15
N PRO A 165 -50.27 -27.93 -69.53
CA PRO A 165 -50.48 -26.51 -69.15
C PRO A 165 -50.56 -25.69 -70.47
N VAL A 166 -51.27 -24.51 -70.36
CA VAL A 166 -51.43 -23.61 -71.54
C VAL A 166 -50.10 -22.90 -71.89
N ALA A 167 -49.19 -22.78 -70.94
CA ALA A 167 -47.84 -22.23 -71.10
C ALA A 167 -46.82 -23.24 -70.61
N PRO A 168 -45.65 -23.34 -71.24
CA PRO A 168 -44.58 -24.20 -70.76
C PRO A 168 -44.15 -23.80 -69.39
N LEU A 169 -43.72 -24.78 -68.58
CA LEU A 169 -43.02 -24.55 -67.29
C LEU A 169 -41.52 -24.61 -67.56
N THR A 170 -40.80 -23.75 -66.90
CA THR A 170 -39.32 -23.72 -66.97
C THR A 170 -38.72 -24.67 -65.93
N GLY A 171 -38.04 -25.72 -66.50
CA GLY A 171 -37.18 -26.60 -65.69
C GLY A 171 -35.70 -26.17 -65.76
N PHE A 172 -34.86 -26.77 -64.97
CA PHE A 172 -33.42 -26.53 -64.99
C PHE A 172 -32.71 -27.90 -65.21
N GLY A 173 -31.66 -27.89 -66.03
CA GLY A 173 -30.88 -29.09 -66.30
C GLY A 173 -29.94 -29.50 -65.19
N SER A 174 -29.49 -28.52 -64.44
CA SER A 174 -28.65 -28.72 -63.25
C SER A 174 -28.98 -27.71 -62.18
N TYR A 175 -28.61 -28.03 -60.90
CA TYR A 175 -28.73 -27.15 -59.77
C TYR A 175 -27.36 -27.02 -59.07
N ASN A 176 -26.82 -25.81 -59.02
CA ASN A 176 -25.57 -25.55 -58.37
C ASN A 176 -25.79 -24.71 -57.10
N PRO A 177 -25.00 -24.91 -56.06
CA PRO A 177 -25.08 -24.05 -54.84
C PRO A 177 -24.88 -22.58 -55.20
N LYS A 178 -25.77 -21.72 -54.75
CA LYS A 178 -25.64 -20.28 -54.94
C LYS A 178 -24.34 -19.78 -54.30
N PRO A 179 -23.51 -18.96 -55.01
CA PRO A 179 -22.24 -18.44 -54.48
C PRO A 179 -22.42 -17.77 -53.16
N PHE A 180 -21.42 -17.94 -52.25
CA PHE A 180 -21.41 -17.37 -50.90
C PHE A 180 -21.62 -15.84 -50.90
N SER A 181 -20.91 -15.14 -51.80
CA SER A 181 -21.02 -13.67 -51.93
C SER A 181 -22.42 -13.19 -52.27
N ASP A 182 -23.14 -13.97 -53.09
CA ASP A 182 -24.47 -13.61 -53.55
C ASP A 182 -25.50 -13.91 -52.45
N GLN A 183 -25.33 -15.05 -51.76
CA GLN A 183 -26.19 -15.34 -50.61
C GLN A 183 -26.01 -14.32 -49.49
N LEU A 184 -24.77 -13.83 -49.20
CA LEU A 184 -24.55 -12.80 -48.21
C LEU A 184 -25.24 -11.49 -48.54
N LYS A 185 -25.28 -11.10 -49.80
CA LYS A 185 -25.97 -9.89 -50.26
C LYS A 185 -27.49 -10.06 -50.25
N ASP A 186 -27.98 -11.19 -50.76
CA ASP A 186 -29.42 -11.42 -50.89
C ASP A 186 -30.10 -11.70 -49.56
N ASN A 187 -29.39 -12.28 -48.60
CA ASN A 187 -29.87 -12.58 -47.26
C ASN A 187 -29.52 -11.46 -46.26
N LEU A 188 -29.04 -10.30 -46.74
CA LEU A 188 -28.77 -9.16 -45.84
C LEU A 188 -30.08 -8.73 -45.19
N ASN A 189 -30.07 -8.78 -43.85
CA ASN A 189 -31.19 -8.39 -43.02
C ASN A 189 -30.75 -7.26 -42.07
N GLU A 190 -31.39 -6.14 -42.22
CA GLU A 190 -31.20 -4.95 -41.40
C GLU A 190 -32.43 -4.75 -40.52
N THR A 191 -32.24 -4.77 -39.19
CA THR A 191 -33.37 -4.58 -38.28
C THR A 191 -33.06 -3.44 -37.31
N MET A 192 -33.95 -2.47 -37.24
CA MET A 192 -33.95 -1.43 -36.21
C MET A 192 -35.19 -1.58 -35.31
N ASN A 193 -34.93 -1.72 -34.02
CA ASN A 193 -35.97 -1.86 -33.01
C ASN A 193 -35.92 -0.69 -32.04
N LEU A 194 -37.02 0.03 -31.89
CA LEU A 194 -37.24 1.02 -30.85
C LEU A 194 -38.27 0.46 -29.86
N SER A 195 -37.86 0.27 -28.60
CA SER A 195 -38.75 -0.25 -27.58
C SER A 195 -38.89 0.72 -26.41
N LEU A 196 -40.13 1.00 -26.01
CA LEU A 196 -40.46 1.80 -24.81
C LEU A 196 -41.08 0.87 -23.76
N SER A 197 -40.40 0.74 -22.61
CA SER A 197 -40.87 -0.03 -21.47
C SER A 197 -41.27 0.89 -20.32
N ILE A 198 -42.54 0.85 -19.93
CA ILE A 198 -43.10 1.66 -18.84
C ILE A 198 -43.45 0.73 -17.68
N PRO A 199 -42.72 0.74 -16.55
CA PRO A 199 -43.02 -0.11 -15.41
C PRO A 199 -44.27 0.40 -14.68
N ILE A 200 -45.39 -0.35 -14.73
CA ILE A 200 -46.60 -0.04 -13.98
C ILE A 200 -46.56 -0.67 -12.61
N PHE A 201 -46.17 -1.93 -12.52
CA PHE A 201 -46.00 -2.69 -11.29
C PHE A 201 -44.92 -3.76 -11.48
N ASN A 202 -43.93 -3.79 -10.56
CA ASN A 202 -42.82 -4.72 -10.59
C ASN A 202 -42.61 -5.49 -9.27
N GLY A 203 -43.71 -5.80 -8.54
CA GLY A 203 -43.64 -6.54 -7.30
C GLY A 203 -42.85 -5.85 -6.18
N TRP A 204 -42.88 -4.52 -6.11
CA TRP A 204 -42.17 -3.70 -5.13
C TRP A 204 -40.63 -3.70 -5.27
N VAL A 205 -40.06 -4.31 -6.33
CA VAL A 205 -38.60 -4.37 -6.53
C VAL A 205 -37.98 -2.97 -6.55
N SER A 206 -38.55 -2.01 -7.31
CA SER A 206 -38.04 -0.63 -7.36
C SER A 206 -38.07 0.05 -5.99
N ARG A 207 -39.12 -0.19 -5.19
CA ARG A 207 -39.22 0.36 -3.84
C ARG A 207 -38.17 -0.23 -2.90
N SER A 208 -37.95 -1.55 -2.98
CA SER A 208 -36.92 -2.24 -2.20
C SER A 208 -35.52 -1.74 -2.56
N ASN A 209 -35.21 -1.58 -3.85
CA ASN A 209 -33.92 -1.06 -4.32
C ASN A 209 -33.65 0.37 -3.82
N VAL A 210 -34.68 1.24 -3.84
CA VAL A 210 -34.56 2.59 -3.29
C VAL A 210 -34.36 2.59 -1.78
N ALA A 211 -35.05 1.69 -1.04
CA ALA A 211 -34.84 1.56 0.39
C ALA A 211 -33.42 1.06 0.70
N GLN A 212 -32.93 0.08 -0.04
CA GLN A 212 -31.57 -0.44 0.08
C GLN A 212 -30.50 0.60 -0.24
N ALA A 213 -30.71 1.41 -1.30
CA ALA A 213 -29.80 2.49 -1.64
C ALA A 213 -29.75 3.57 -0.54
N LYS A 214 -30.87 3.87 0.13
CA LYS A 214 -30.89 4.79 1.29
C LYS A 214 -30.06 4.24 2.46
N ILE A 215 -30.20 2.95 2.76
CA ILE A 215 -29.37 2.28 3.78
C ILE A 215 -27.89 2.33 3.37
N GLY A 216 -27.60 2.17 2.07
CA GLY A 216 -26.24 2.31 1.52
C GLY A 216 -25.62 3.68 1.83
N ILE A 217 -26.38 4.79 1.67
CA ILE A 217 -25.92 6.14 2.02
C ILE A 217 -25.64 6.24 3.53
N GLU A 218 -26.52 5.70 4.36
CA GLU A 218 -26.34 5.74 5.82
C GLU A 218 -25.07 4.99 6.23
N ASN A 219 -24.83 3.81 5.67
CA ASN A 219 -23.61 3.05 5.89
C ASN A 219 -22.36 3.84 5.45
N ALA A 220 -22.41 4.47 4.27
CA ALA A 220 -21.28 5.26 3.79
C ALA A 220 -21.00 6.48 4.69
N ASN A 221 -22.03 7.11 5.25
CA ASN A 221 -21.87 8.20 6.22
C ASN A 221 -21.25 7.72 7.54
N LEU A 222 -21.68 6.57 8.05
CA LEU A 222 -21.11 5.96 9.25
C LEU A 222 -19.65 5.54 9.03
N ASP A 223 -19.31 5.04 7.84
CA ASP A 223 -17.94 4.72 7.47
C ASP A 223 -17.07 5.99 7.40
N LEU A 224 -17.58 7.09 6.85
CA LEU A 224 -16.89 8.38 6.86
C LEU A 224 -16.65 8.89 8.29
N GLU A 225 -17.65 8.79 9.16
CA GLU A 225 -17.51 9.15 10.58
C GLU A 225 -16.47 8.27 11.28
N LEU A 226 -16.49 6.96 11.02
CA LEU A 226 -15.49 6.03 11.54
C LEU A 226 -14.08 6.40 11.09
N GLN A 227 -13.87 6.76 9.82
CA GLN A 227 -12.57 7.21 9.31
C GLN A 227 -12.12 8.52 10.00
N LYS A 228 -13.02 9.47 10.20
CA LYS A 228 -12.75 10.72 10.92
C LYS A 228 -12.35 10.45 12.39
N ASN A 229 -13.06 9.57 13.06
CA ASN A 229 -12.76 9.18 14.44
C ASN A 229 -11.43 8.43 14.56
N ASN A 230 -11.12 7.55 13.61
CA ASN A 230 -9.83 6.85 13.56
C ASN A 230 -8.67 7.84 13.33
N LEU A 231 -8.83 8.79 12.41
CA LEU A 231 -7.85 9.84 12.18
C LEU A 231 -7.60 10.66 13.45
N TYR A 232 -8.66 11.06 14.15
CA TYR A 232 -8.54 11.81 15.40
C TYR A 232 -7.78 11.02 16.47
N LYS A 233 -8.09 9.74 16.63
CA LYS A 233 -7.38 8.83 17.54
C LYS A 233 -5.89 8.72 17.20
N ILE A 234 -5.55 8.54 15.92
CA ILE A 234 -4.17 8.44 15.46
C ILE A 234 -3.40 9.75 15.76
N LEU A 235 -4.02 10.90 15.53
CA LEU A 235 -3.40 12.20 15.80
C LEU A 235 -3.18 12.44 17.29
N GLN A 236 -4.15 12.05 18.15
CA GLN A 236 -3.96 12.10 19.59
C GLN A 236 -2.81 11.21 20.06
N GLN A 237 -2.71 10.00 19.49
CA GLN A 237 -1.63 9.08 19.79
C GLN A 237 -0.28 9.65 19.33
N ALA A 238 -0.20 10.14 18.09
CA ALA A 238 1.02 10.74 17.54
C ALA A 238 1.51 11.94 18.40
N TYR A 239 0.58 12.77 18.85
CA TYR A 239 0.88 13.88 19.75
C TYR A 239 1.46 13.41 21.10
N ASN A 240 0.80 12.43 21.73
CA ASN A 240 1.27 11.87 23.00
C ASN A 240 2.61 11.16 22.86
N ASP A 241 2.82 10.46 21.76
CA ASP A 241 4.09 9.80 21.45
C ASP A 241 5.22 10.83 21.27
N ALA A 242 4.98 11.94 20.58
CA ALA A 242 5.95 13.01 20.40
C ALA A 242 6.30 13.70 21.73
N LEU A 243 5.29 13.97 22.56
CA LEU A 243 5.50 14.52 23.91
C LEU A 243 6.31 13.57 24.80
N SER A 244 6.00 12.29 24.76
CA SER A 244 6.73 11.24 25.49
C SER A 244 8.18 11.15 25.02
N ALA A 245 8.42 11.14 23.69
CA ALA A 245 9.75 11.08 23.10
C ALA A 245 10.59 12.32 23.48
N PHE A 246 10.00 13.52 23.46
CA PHE A 246 10.65 14.74 23.94
C PHE A 246 11.08 14.64 25.40
N ASN A 247 10.19 14.18 26.28
CA ASN A 247 10.50 14.02 27.69
C ASN A 247 11.59 12.96 27.93
N ARG A 248 11.56 11.85 27.17
CA ARG A 248 12.63 10.82 27.20
C ARG A 248 13.96 11.40 26.77
N HIS A 249 14.01 12.16 25.67
CA HIS A 249 15.23 12.82 25.22
C HIS A 249 15.80 13.76 26.30
N LYS A 250 14.94 14.58 26.91
CA LYS A 250 15.34 15.48 28.02
C LYS A 250 15.86 14.73 29.24
N ALA A 251 15.25 13.60 29.59
CA ALA A 251 15.70 12.74 30.68
C ALA A 251 17.03 12.06 30.36
N ALA A 252 17.17 11.51 29.13
CA ALA A 252 18.40 10.90 28.66
C ALA A 252 19.57 11.88 28.63
N GLN A 253 19.34 13.15 28.22
CA GLN A 253 20.36 14.21 28.30
C GLN A 253 20.85 14.47 29.73
N LYS A 254 19.92 14.51 30.69
CA LYS A 254 20.29 14.65 32.11
C LYS A 254 21.08 13.43 32.62
N LYS A 255 20.66 12.20 32.18
CA LYS A 255 21.36 10.96 32.55
C LYS A 255 22.78 10.97 32.01
N VAL A 256 22.98 11.33 30.73
CA VAL A 256 24.35 11.44 30.16
C VAL A 256 25.23 12.42 30.91
N ASN A 257 24.71 13.59 31.26
CA ASN A 257 25.50 14.56 32.01
C ASN A 257 25.91 14.02 33.38
N ALA A 258 24.98 13.37 34.11
CA ALA A 258 25.27 12.82 35.45
C ALA A 258 26.23 11.61 35.38
N THR A 259 25.97 10.67 34.46
CA THR A 259 26.84 9.48 34.30
C THR A 259 28.22 9.86 33.75
N GLY A 260 28.29 10.87 32.87
CA GLY A 260 29.55 11.39 32.36
C GLY A 260 30.46 11.97 33.46
N GLU A 261 29.90 12.77 34.36
CA GLU A 261 30.66 13.28 35.53
C GLU A 261 31.03 12.12 36.47
N SER A 262 30.12 11.16 36.72
CA SER A 262 30.43 9.98 37.55
C SER A 262 31.57 9.15 36.94
N PHE A 263 31.56 8.93 35.65
CA PHE A 263 32.63 8.22 34.95
C PHE A 263 33.95 8.95 35.02
N LYS A 264 33.98 10.28 34.86
CA LYS A 264 35.18 11.10 35.01
C LYS A 264 35.80 11.00 36.40
N TYR A 265 34.97 10.99 37.43
CA TYR A 265 35.47 10.75 38.81
C TYR A 265 35.96 9.31 38.99
N ALA A 266 35.29 8.31 38.43
CA ALA A 266 35.76 6.92 38.47
C ALA A 266 37.11 6.76 37.75
N GLU A 267 37.29 7.40 36.60
CA GLU A 267 38.55 7.41 35.86
C GLU A 267 39.70 8.03 36.68
N GLN A 268 39.46 9.15 37.33
CA GLN A 268 40.46 9.78 38.21
C GLN A 268 40.86 8.87 39.38
N LYS A 269 39.87 8.24 40.04
CA LYS A 269 40.12 7.29 41.14
C LYS A 269 40.88 6.06 40.71
N PHE A 270 40.52 5.50 39.52
CA PHE A 270 41.19 4.34 38.95
C PHE A 270 42.66 4.64 38.60
N ASN A 271 42.92 5.84 38.04
CA ASN A 271 44.30 6.27 37.70
C ASN A 271 45.21 6.41 38.90
N VAL A 272 44.68 6.69 40.07
CA VAL A 272 45.45 6.77 41.34
C VAL A 272 45.32 5.52 42.22
N GLY A 273 44.69 4.45 41.69
CA GLY A 273 44.61 3.14 42.37
C GLY A 273 43.58 3.08 43.51
N LEU A 274 42.63 4.02 43.60
CA LEU A 274 41.59 4.07 44.64
C LEU A 274 40.38 3.20 44.41
N ILE A 275 40.15 2.76 43.16
CA ILE A 275 39.11 1.81 42.80
C ILE A 275 39.68 0.71 41.88
N ASN A 276 39.01 -0.43 41.88
CA ASN A 276 39.41 -1.58 41.07
C ASN A 276 38.85 -1.49 39.60
N SER A 277 39.30 -2.37 38.73
CA SER A 277 38.90 -2.45 37.31
C SER A 277 37.41 -2.69 37.13
N VAL A 278 36.74 -3.36 38.08
CA VAL A 278 35.30 -3.69 37.96
C VAL A 278 34.48 -2.40 38.16
N GLU A 279 34.78 -1.67 39.23
CA GLU A 279 34.06 -0.40 39.51
C GLU A 279 34.27 0.65 38.41
N TYR A 280 35.47 0.72 37.81
CA TYR A 280 35.74 1.56 36.65
C TYR A 280 34.93 1.13 35.41
N ASN A 281 34.91 -0.16 35.13
CA ASN A 281 34.15 -0.69 33.97
C ASN A 281 32.65 -0.53 34.17
N ASP A 282 32.13 -0.67 35.35
CA ASP A 282 30.70 -0.42 35.65
C ASP A 282 30.32 1.05 35.38
N ALA A 283 31.13 2.01 35.85
CA ALA A 283 30.90 3.43 35.59
C ALA A 283 30.99 3.78 34.10
N LYS A 284 31.94 3.15 33.36
CA LYS A 284 32.13 3.28 31.93
C LYS A 284 30.92 2.71 31.18
N LYS A 285 30.44 1.53 31.55
CA LYS A 285 29.27 0.87 30.96
C LYS A 285 28.01 1.71 31.13
N GLU A 286 27.79 2.24 32.34
CA GLU A 286 26.64 3.13 32.60
C GLU A 286 26.66 4.37 31.72
N TYR A 287 27.81 5.04 31.59
CA TYR A 287 27.94 6.21 30.71
C TYR A 287 27.69 5.89 29.26
N ASN A 288 28.22 4.76 28.74
CA ASN A 288 28.02 4.34 27.37
C ASN A 288 26.56 3.94 27.08
N ASN A 289 25.91 3.28 28.03
CA ASN A 289 24.47 2.98 27.93
C ASN A 289 23.66 4.29 27.87
N ALA A 290 23.97 5.27 28.69
CA ALA A 290 23.31 6.57 28.71
C ALA A 290 23.50 7.32 27.36
N LEU A 291 24.72 7.29 26.78
CA LEU A 291 24.97 7.85 25.44
C LEU A 291 24.16 7.16 24.36
N SER A 292 24.04 5.84 24.41
CA SER A 292 23.23 5.07 23.44
C SER A 292 21.75 5.40 23.57
N GLU A 293 21.24 5.47 24.81
CA GLU A 293 19.86 5.88 25.10
C GLU A 293 19.57 7.30 24.61
N LEU A 294 20.51 8.25 24.76
CA LEU A 294 20.35 9.63 24.29
C LEU A 294 20.22 9.68 22.77
N ILE A 295 21.09 8.95 22.04
CA ILE A 295 21.02 8.91 20.58
C ILE A 295 19.71 8.30 20.13
N GLN A 296 19.29 7.17 20.71
CA GLN A 296 18.02 6.54 20.39
C GLN A 296 16.84 7.48 20.67
N ALA A 297 16.84 8.13 21.83
CA ALA A 297 15.78 9.08 22.19
C ALA A 297 15.75 10.30 21.25
N LYS A 298 16.92 10.77 20.78
CA LYS A 298 17.01 11.87 19.79
C LYS A 298 16.32 11.47 18.47
N PHE A 299 16.67 10.31 17.93
CA PHE A 299 16.08 9.83 16.66
C PHE A 299 14.60 9.49 16.81
N ASP A 300 14.18 8.87 17.93
CA ASP A 300 12.75 8.60 18.19
C ASP A 300 11.94 9.89 18.22
N TYR A 301 12.44 10.93 18.90
CA TYR A 301 11.77 12.23 18.93
C TYR A 301 11.63 12.85 17.54
N VAL A 302 12.72 12.89 16.75
CA VAL A 302 12.68 13.44 15.38
C VAL A 302 11.68 12.66 14.52
N PHE A 303 11.68 11.34 14.62
CA PHE A 303 10.73 10.51 13.92
C PHE A 303 9.27 10.82 14.28
N ARG A 304 8.96 10.96 15.60
CA ARG A 304 7.61 11.27 16.07
C ARG A 304 7.12 12.64 15.61
N ILE A 305 8.00 13.64 15.58
CA ILE A 305 7.65 14.96 15.00
C ILE A 305 7.42 14.86 13.50
N THR A 306 8.24 14.11 12.77
CA THR A 306 8.06 13.91 11.32
C THR A 306 6.73 13.23 11.01
N VAL A 307 6.27 12.30 11.87
CA VAL A 307 4.93 11.69 11.75
C VAL A 307 3.82 12.75 11.88
N ILE A 308 3.94 13.69 12.82
CA ILE A 308 2.98 14.80 12.95
C ILE A 308 3.01 15.69 11.70
N ASP A 309 4.19 16.05 11.20
CA ASP A 309 4.33 16.86 9.97
C ASP A 309 3.73 16.18 8.76
N PHE A 310 3.89 14.86 8.65
CA PHE A 310 3.23 14.05 7.61
C PHE A 310 1.70 14.17 7.65
N TYR A 311 1.09 14.10 8.83
CA TYR A 311 -0.36 14.28 8.97
C TYR A 311 -0.81 15.72 8.70
N LEU A 312 0.07 16.71 8.91
CA LEU A 312 -0.17 18.10 8.54
C LEU A 312 0.01 18.40 7.03
N GLY A 313 0.45 17.41 6.24
CA GLY A 313 0.76 17.59 4.83
C GLY A 313 2.01 18.41 4.58
N LYS A 314 2.89 18.59 5.59
CA LYS A 314 4.16 19.28 5.41
C LYS A 314 5.17 18.36 4.69
N PRO A 315 6.12 18.91 3.92
CA PRO A 315 7.18 18.13 3.32
C PRO A 315 8.03 17.45 4.39
N ILE A 316 8.35 16.16 4.17
CA ILE A 316 9.23 15.41 5.09
C ILE A 316 10.66 15.87 4.83
N THR A 317 11.16 16.77 5.67
CA THR A 317 12.54 17.25 5.65
C THR A 317 13.19 16.97 7.00
N LEU A 318 14.37 16.35 6.99
CA LEU A 318 15.14 16.06 8.22
C LEU A 318 16.03 17.24 8.67
N ASN A 319 16.15 18.27 7.84
CA ASN A 319 16.90 19.50 8.17
C ASN A 319 15.98 20.45 8.94
N ARG A 320 16.11 20.45 10.25
CA ARG A 320 15.55 21.46 11.16
C ARG A 320 16.66 22.05 12.04
#